data_ecbfeac92184d99ee7d69b48fac4c172
#
_entry.id   ecbfeac92184d99ee7d69b48fac4c172
#
_cell.length_a   1.000
_cell.length_b   1.000
_cell.length_c   1.000
_cell.angle_alpha   90.00
_cell.angle_beta   90.00
_cell.angle_gamma   90.00
#
_symmetry.space_group_name_H-M   'P 1'
#
loop_
_entity.id
_entity.type
_entity.pdbx_description
1 polymer ?
#
loop_
_entity_poly.entity_id
_entity_poly.type
_entity_poly.pdbx_seq_one_letter_code
_entity_poly.pdbx_strand_id
1 'polypeptide(L)'
;MSTAYVYDGTLEGMLSCVFEAYASKEDPLDIVEESSFAPRLGQREKIVATDRNRARRVEEGLIRVCGREAYEAVGIVHCSDDPAKGRAILEFVRYAMKRGKGAWRDVAHKKVAAFAQMERAVRNEKHRWLQFLRFEQVEGGVYIARCNPEANVVALLMDWFSARFNTQDFVIYDEVRHIAGVSRGGSWIMVEAPVFDAAPATEEERVVAKAWKRFYDEVSIEARTNHGLRANFMPKRFWKNMTEMKQAPLREGSFEAGPAKGDGFGAGAVRVGKAALISGSPCSSARHRPKSCG
;
A
#
# COMPACT_ATOMS: atom_id res chain seq x y z
N MET A 1 31.47 -0.72 17.71
CA MET A 1 30.99 -0.82 16.30
C MET A 1 29.49 -0.97 16.36
N SER A 2 28.74 -0.18 15.56
CA SER A 2 27.29 -0.33 15.44
C SER A 2 26.96 -1.47 14.48
N THR A 3 25.85 -2.17 14.70
CA THR A 3 25.41 -3.26 13.81
C THR A 3 24.16 -2.80 13.07
N ALA A 4 24.09 -3.06 11.75
CA ALA A 4 22.89 -2.96 10.95
C ALA A 4 22.40 -4.38 10.63
N TYR A 5 21.14 -4.64 10.87
CA TYR A 5 20.47 -5.85 10.40
C TYR A 5 19.86 -5.58 9.02
N VAL A 6 20.12 -6.49 8.09
CA VAL A 6 19.61 -6.41 6.71
C VAL A 6 18.68 -7.60 6.46
N TYR A 7 17.49 -7.35 5.91
CA TYR A 7 16.47 -8.35 5.66
C TYR A 7 15.81 -8.15 4.28
N ASP A 8 15.03 -9.12 3.85
CA ASP A 8 14.43 -9.23 2.51
C ASP A 8 13.25 -8.28 2.21
N GLY A 9 12.93 -7.35 3.10
CA GLY A 9 11.80 -6.41 2.95
C GLY A 9 10.43 -6.99 3.33
N THR A 10 10.33 -8.28 3.71
CA THR A 10 9.07 -8.89 4.15
C THR A 10 8.78 -8.61 5.63
N LEU A 11 7.51 -8.65 6.04
CA LEU A 11 7.15 -8.52 7.46
C LEU A 11 7.75 -9.68 8.28
N GLU A 12 7.76 -10.88 7.73
CA GLU A 12 8.38 -12.06 8.35
C GLU A 12 9.89 -11.86 8.55
N GLY A 13 10.57 -11.24 7.57
CA GLY A 13 11.97 -10.86 7.69
C GLY A 13 12.20 -9.83 8.79
N MET A 14 11.36 -8.80 8.86
CA MET A 14 11.41 -7.80 9.95
C MET A 14 11.20 -8.45 11.33
N LEU A 15 10.22 -9.34 11.47
CA LEU A 15 9.98 -10.06 12.72
C LEU A 15 11.12 -11.04 13.04
N SER A 16 11.77 -11.62 12.02
CA SER A 16 12.99 -12.44 12.21
C SER A 16 14.14 -11.60 12.77
N CYS A 17 14.30 -10.36 12.31
CA CYS A 17 15.26 -9.41 12.89
C CYS A 17 14.96 -9.10 14.35
N VAL A 18 13.68 -8.89 14.69
CA VAL A 18 13.27 -8.70 16.09
C VAL A 18 13.63 -9.91 16.93
N PHE A 19 13.32 -11.14 16.45
CA PHE A 19 13.68 -12.37 17.14
C PHE A 19 15.19 -12.48 17.35
N GLU A 20 15.99 -12.23 16.31
CA GLU A 20 17.44 -12.29 16.36
C GLU A 20 18.02 -11.31 17.36
N ALA A 21 17.50 -10.06 17.41
CA ALA A 21 17.93 -9.06 18.38
C ALA A 21 17.66 -9.46 19.84
N TYR A 22 16.62 -10.27 20.09
CA TYR A 22 16.37 -10.86 21.41
C TYR A 22 17.27 -12.06 21.69
N ALA A 23 17.47 -12.94 20.71
CA ALA A 23 18.24 -14.18 20.87
C ALA A 23 19.73 -13.90 21.09
N SER A 24 20.30 -12.98 20.30
CA SER A 24 21.70 -12.57 20.41
C SER A 24 21.96 -11.53 21.50
N LYS A 25 20.91 -10.94 22.09
CA LYS A 25 20.97 -9.79 23.01
C LYS A 25 21.69 -8.58 22.41
N GLU A 26 21.66 -8.47 21.09
CA GLU A 26 22.21 -7.33 20.35
C GLU A 26 21.21 -6.16 20.32
N ASP A 27 21.75 -4.94 20.15
CA ASP A 27 20.96 -3.73 19.93
C ASP A 27 21.38 -3.10 18.60
N PRO A 28 20.84 -3.63 17.45
CA PRO A 28 21.19 -3.09 16.14
C PRO A 28 20.78 -1.62 16.05
N LEU A 29 21.68 -0.79 15.54
CA LEU A 29 21.40 0.63 15.33
C LEU A 29 20.34 0.81 14.23
N ASP A 30 20.48 0.04 13.16
CA ASP A 30 19.59 0.07 11.99
C ASP A 30 19.04 -1.34 11.70
N ILE A 31 17.79 -1.40 11.24
CA ILE A 31 17.19 -2.59 10.65
C ILE A 31 16.58 -2.13 9.33
N VAL A 32 17.15 -2.56 8.21
CA VAL A 32 16.85 -2.02 6.88
C VAL A 32 16.61 -3.13 5.87
N GLU A 33 15.83 -2.83 4.85
CA GLU A 33 15.63 -3.73 3.72
C GLU A 33 16.88 -3.81 2.84
N GLU A 34 17.17 -4.99 2.31
CA GLU A 34 18.34 -5.21 1.44
C GLU A 34 18.33 -4.26 0.24
N SER A 35 17.16 -4.01 -0.35
CA SER A 35 16.99 -3.10 -1.49
C SER A 35 17.35 -1.64 -1.21
N SER A 36 17.31 -1.21 0.05
CA SER A 36 17.59 0.17 0.49
C SER A 36 18.83 0.29 1.36
N PHE A 37 19.54 -0.81 1.60
CA PHE A 37 20.73 -0.80 2.44
C PHE A 37 21.91 -0.08 1.79
N ALA A 38 22.45 0.91 2.50
CA ALA A 38 23.68 1.60 2.15
C ALA A 38 24.70 1.46 3.30
N PRO A 39 25.82 0.74 3.11
CA PRO A 39 26.79 0.52 4.17
C PRO A 39 27.41 1.84 4.63
N ARG A 40 27.55 2.01 5.95
CA ARG A 40 28.23 3.17 6.57
C ARG A 40 29.58 2.76 7.12
N LEU A 41 30.55 3.67 7.05
CA LEU A 41 31.90 3.43 7.59
C LEU A 41 31.82 3.10 9.10
N GLY A 42 32.45 2.00 9.51
CA GLY A 42 32.44 1.52 10.89
C GLY A 42 31.17 0.80 11.34
N GLN A 43 30.22 0.56 10.44
CA GLN A 43 29.01 -0.22 10.69
C GLN A 43 29.22 -1.68 10.24
N ARG A 44 28.92 -2.63 11.11
CA ARG A 44 28.91 -4.06 10.79
C ARG A 44 27.54 -4.43 10.19
N GLU A 45 27.56 -5.01 9.03
CA GLU A 45 26.39 -5.62 8.42
C GLU A 45 26.14 -7.02 8.99
N LYS A 46 24.87 -7.35 9.25
CA LYS A 46 24.41 -8.70 9.59
C LYS A 46 23.15 -9.00 8.80
N ILE A 47 23.31 -9.84 7.79
CA ILE A 47 22.16 -10.34 7.01
C ILE A 47 21.37 -11.31 7.89
N VAL A 48 20.08 -11.05 8.07
CA VAL A 48 19.15 -11.89 8.83
C VAL A 48 18.20 -12.58 7.86
N ALA A 49 18.41 -13.88 7.68
CA ALA A 49 17.54 -14.69 6.84
C ALA A 49 16.12 -14.76 7.43
N THR A 50 15.12 -14.67 6.57
CA THR A 50 13.70 -14.77 6.94
C THR A 50 13.40 -16.19 7.40
N ASP A 51 12.94 -16.32 8.63
CA ASP A 51 12.50 -17.57 9.25
C ASP A 51 11.05 -17.44 9.73
N ARG A 52 10.14 -18.12 9.03
CA ARG A 52 8.70 -18.08 9.34
C ARG A 52 8.37 -18.57 10.74
N ASN A 53 9.14 -19.53 11.29
CA ASN A 53 8.90 -20.02 12.65
C ASN A 53 9.32 -18.99 13.70
N ARG A 54 10.44 -18.29 13.48
CA ARG A 54 10.90 -17.20 14.34
C ARG A 54 9.93 -16.01 14.26
N ALA A 55 9.50 -15.62 13.06
CA ALA A 55 8.53 -14.56 12.84
C ALA A 55 7.20 -14.87 13.56
N ARG A 56 6.66 -16.08 13.40
CA ARG A 56 5.44 -16.51 14.07
C ARG A 56 5.55 -16.47 15.59
N ARG A 57 6.69 -16.85 16.16
CA ARG A 57 6.91 -16.76 17.62
C ARG A 57 6.85 -15.32 18.13
N VAL A 58 7.37 -14.35 17.36
CA VAL A 58 7.25 -12.92 17.69
C VAL A 58 5.81 -12.45 17.59
N GLU A 59 5.11 -12.79 16.51
CA GLU A 59 3.68 -12.51 16.31
C GLU A 59 2.84 -13.05 17.47
N GLU A 60 2.91 -14.35 17.76
CA GLU A 60 2.17 -14.99 18.84
C GLU A 60 2.51 -14.36 20.20
N GLY A 61 3.78 -14.03 20.42
CA GLY A 61 4.23 -13.33 21.63
C GLY A 61 3.61 -11.95 21.77
N LEU A 62 3.63 -11.14 20.72
CA LEU A 62 3.01 -9.82 20.68
C LEU A 62 1.49 -9.90 20.91
N ILE A 63 0.79 -10.79 20.22
CA ILE A 63 -0.65 -10.96 20.35
C ILE A 63 -1.02 -11.37 21.78
N ARG A 64 -0.29 -12.32 22.34
CA ARG A 64 -0.54 -12.84 23.71
C ARG A 64 -0.31 -11.78 24.78
N VAL A 65 0.79 -11.01 24.69
CA VAL A 65 1.22 -10.09 25.74
C VAL A 65 0.58 -8.71 25.56
N CYS A 66 0.56 -8.20 24.33
CA CYS A 66 0.19 -6.81 24.01
C CYS A 66 -1.19 -6.67 23.36
N GLY A 67 -1.74 -7.78 22.84
CA GLY A 67 -2.98 -7.79 22.06
C GLY A 67 -2.76 -7.74 20.56
N ARG A 68 -3.77 -8.15 19.79
CA ARG A 68 -3.74 -8.18 18.32
C ARG A 68 -3.51 -6.78 17.72
N GLU A 69 -4.06 -5.74 18.32
CA GLU A 69 -3.90 -4.35 17.88
C GLU A 69 -2.42 -3.92 17.81
N ALA A 70 -1.59 -4.38 18.75
CA ALA A 70 -0.15 -4.09 18.76
C ALA A 70 0.58 -4.77 17.58
N TYR A 71 0.20 -5.99 17.24
CA TYR A 71 0.74 -6.70 16.07
C TYR A 71 0.30 -6.04 14.76
N GLU A 72 -0.99 -5.69 14.64
CA GLU A 72 -1.51 -4.97 13.47
C GLU A 72 -0.81 -3.62 13.28
N ALA A 73 -0.54 -2.89 14.37
CA ALA A 73 0.21 -1.64 14.32
C ALA A 73 1.65 -1.85 13.80
N VAL A 74 2.31 -2.95 14.16
CA VAL A 74 3.64 -3.32 13.61
C VAL A 74 3.54 -3.54 12.10
N GLY A 75 2.54 -4.27 11.61
CA GLY A 75 2.31 -4.47 10.18
C GLY A 75 2.08 -3.15 9.44
N ILE A 76 1.35 -2.21 10.04
CA ILE A 76 1.12 -0.88 9.45
C ILE A 76 2.40 -0.06 9.40
N VAL A 77 3.19 -0.02 10.48
CA VAL A 77 4.48 0.71 10.49
C VAL A 77 5.47 0.10 9.51
N HIS A 78 5.44 -1.23 9.31
CA HIS A 78 6.25 -1.89 8.30
C HIS A 78 5.97 -1.37 6.88
N CYS A 79 4.74 -0.94 6.59
CA CYS A 79 4.37 -0.31 5.31
C CYS A 79 4.93 1.12 5.14
N SER A 80 5.54 1.73 6.16
CA SER A 80 6.17 3.05 6.05
C SER A 80 7.42 2.99 5.18
N ASP A 81 7.72 4.06 4.45
CA ASP A 81 8.99 4.25 3.73
C ASP A 81 10.06 4.95 4.58
N ASP A 82 9.74 5.29 5.83
CA ASP A 82 10.72 5.89 6.72
C ASP A 82 11.88 4.91 6.98
N PRO A 83 13.13 5.28 6.69
CA PRO A 83 14.30 4.40 6.88
C PRO A 83 14.49 3.97 8.35
N ALA A 84 13.96 4.71 9.31
CA ALA A 84 14.04 4.37 10.73
C ALA A 84 12.94 3.38 11.18
N LYS A 85 12.04 2.93 10.28
CA LYS A 85 10.91 2.05 10.64
C LYS A 85 11.32 0.77 11.37
N GLY A 86 12.40 0.13 10.91
CA GLY A 86 12.88 -1.11 11.54
C GLY A 86 13.35 -0.89 12.97
N ARG A 87 14.08 0.17 13.22
CA ARG A 87 14.51 0.56 14.58
C ARG A 87 13.29 0.91 15.45
N ALA A 88 12.35 1.69 14.92
CA ALA A 88 11.13 2.07 15.64
C ALA A 88 10.29 0.85 16.03
N ILE A 89 10.16 -0.13 15.12
CA ILE A 89 9.47 -1.41 15.40
C ILE A 89 10.18 -2.17 16.51
N LEU A 90 11.52 -2.34 16.46
CA LEU A 90 12.26 -3.05 17.49
C LEU A 90 12.11 -2.40 18.87
N GLU A 91 12.23 -1.08 18.94
CA GLU A 91 12.10 -0.33 20.20
C GLU A 91 10.68 -0.42 20.75
N PHE A 92 9.67 -0.30 19.88
CA PHE A 92 8.27 -0.49 20.26
C PHE A 92 8.02 -1.89 20.81
N VAL A 93 8.46 -2.94 20.10
CA VAL A 93 8.26 -4.33 20.52
C VAL A 93 8.92 -4.59 21.88
N ARG A 94 10.14 -4.11 22.06
CA ARG A 94 10.86 -4.23 23.36
C ARG A 94 10.12 -3.53 24.50
N TYR A 95 9.55 -2.37 24.24
CA TYR A 95 8.75 -1.65 25.22
C TYR A 95 7.44 -2.38 25.50
N ALA A 96 6.70 -2.76 24.44
CA ALA A 96 5.41 -3.39 24.52
C ALA A 96 5.44 -4.73 25.26
N MET A 97 6.46 -5.56 25.01
CA MET A 97 6.66 -6.83 25.71
C MET A 97 6.88 -6.68 27.22
N LYS A 98 7.42 -5.53 27.67
CA LYS A 98 7.58 -5.22 29.10
C LYS A 98 6.31 -4.59 29.71
N ARG A 99 5.63 -3.73 28.95
CA ARG A 99 4.48 -2.94 29.40
C ARG A 99 3.16 -3.73 29.39
N GLY A 100 3.04 -4.65 28.42
CA GLY A 100 1.81 -5.43 28.24
C GLY A 100 0.73 -4.70 27.45
N LYS A 101 -0.52 -5.09 27.68
CA LYS A 101 -1.69 -4.55 26.97
C LYS A 101 -1.77 -3.02 27.06
N GLY A 102 -2.08 -2.38 25.95
CA GLY A 102 -2.21 -0.91 25.86
C GLY A 102 -0.90 -0.16 25.62
N ALA A 103 0.25 -0.84 25.52
CA ALA A 103 1.55 -0.21 25.26
C ALA A 103 1.54 0.70 24.03
N TRP A 104 0.81 0.35 22.99
CA TRP A 104 0.70 1.13 21.75
C TRP A 104 -0.02 2.48 21.93
N ARG A 105 -0.78 2.65 23.02
CA ARG A 105 -1.47 3.91 23.39
C ARG A 105 -0.56 4.88 24.15
N ASP A 106 0.60 4.43 24.61
CA ASP A 106 1.55 5.25 25.39
C ASP A 106 2.36 6.19 24.45
N VAL A 107 1.66 6.96 23.63
CA VAL A 107 2.27 7.82 22.57
C VAL A 107 3.22 8.89 23.11
N ALA A 108 3.12 9.23 24.39
CA ALA A 108 4.06 10.16 25.05
C ALA A 108 5.41 9.50 25.39
N HIS A 109 5.48 8.16 25.41
CA HIS A 109 6.72 7.47 25.71
C HIS A 109 7.67 7.50 24.51
N LYS A 110 8.94 7.92 24.72
CA LYS A 110 9.92 8.13 23.64
C LYS A 110 10.10 6.97 22.66
N LYS A 111 9.96 5.72 23.14
CA LYS A 111 10.08 4.50 22.31
C LYS A 111 8.81 4.17 21.52
N VAL A 112 7.73 4.84 21.82
CA VAL A 112 6.43 4.67 21.16
C VAL A 112 6.13 5.84 20.24
N ALA A 113 6.63 7.04 20.57
CA ALA A 113 6.33 8.28 19.86
C ALA A 113 6.63 8.19 18.35
N ALA A 114 7.86 7.80 17.97
CA ALA A 114 8.27 7.66 16.58
C ALA A 114 7.44 6.59 15.86
N PHE A 115 7.25 5.42 16.48
CA PHE A 115 6.42 4.34 15.99
C PHE A 115 4.97 4.80 15.75
N ALA A 116 4.37 5.48 16.73
CA ALA A 116 2.98 5.98 16.62
C ALA A 116 2.84 7.08 15.56
N GLN A 117 3.87 7.89 15.34
CA GLN A 117 3.88 8.90 14.27
C GLN A 117 3.88 8.22 12.89
N MET A 118 4.72 7.19 12.69
CA MET A 118 4.77 6.41 11.45
C MET A 118 3.45 5.68 11.21
N GLU A 119 2.88 5.05 12.24
CA GLU A 119 1.57 4.39 12.14
C GLU A 119 0.48 5.36 11.68
N ARG A 120 0.42 6.53 12.30
CA ARG A 120 -0.54 7.59 11.94
C ARG A 120 -0.34 8.06 10.50
N ALA A 121 0.91 8.23 10.06
CA ALA A 121 1.22 8.65 8.69
C ALA A 121 0.72 7.63 7.67
N VAL A 122 1.00 6.33 7.87
CA VAL A 122 0.54 5.26 6.99
C VAL A 122 -0.99 5.13 6.98
N ARG A 123 -1.66 5.23 8.15
CA ARG A 123 -3.12 5.20 8.23
C ARG A 123 -3.76 6.39 7.50
N ASN A 124 -3.20 7.59 7.65
CA ASN A 124 -3.66 8.78 6.94
C ASN A 124 -3.47 8.64 5.43
N GLU A 125 -2.33 8.07 5.01
CA GLU A 125 -2.05 7.80 3.60
C GLU A 125 -3.07 6.82 3.02
N LYS A 126 -3.29 5.67 3.68
CA LYS A 126 -4.35 4.72 3.32
C LYS A 126 -5.70 5.42 3.21
N HIS A 127 -6.08 6.22 4.23
CA HIS A 127 -7.38 6.89 4.27
C HIS A 127 -7.58 7.85 3.10
N ARG A 128 -6.55 8.61 2.73
CA ARG A 128 -6.58 9.50 1.57
C ARG A 128 -6.77 8.73 0.26
N TRP A 129 -6.05 7.62 0.08
CA TRP A 129 -6.22 6.80 -1.12
C TRP A 129 -7.59 6.13 -1.20
N LEU A 130 -8.22 5.76 -0.08
CA LEU A 130 -9.61 5.31 -0.08
C LEU A 130 -10.59 6.38 -0.56
N GLN A 131 -10.28 7.67 -0.37
CA GLN A 131 -11.12 8.79 -0.82
C GLN A 131 -10.85 9.20 -2.27
N PHE A 132 -9.59 9.19 -2.69
CA PHE A 132 -9.15 9.83 -3.94
C PHE A 132 -8.79 8.85 -5.06
N LEU A 133 -8.73 7.54 -4.79
CA LEU A 133 -8.50 6.55 -5.83
C LEU A 133 -9.66 6.55 -6.83
N ARG A 134 -9.33 6.53 -8.12
CA ARG A 134 -10.30 6.47 -9.22
C ARG A 134 -10.02 5.23 -10.05
N PHE A 135 -11.08 4.50 -10.36
CA PHE A 135 -11.04 3.33 -11.21
C PHE A 135 -11.55 3.72 -12.59
N GLU A 136 -10.88 3.25 -13.64
CA GLU A 136 -11.25 3.39 -15.04
C GLU A 136 -11.52 1.99 -15.58
N GLN A 137 -12.67 1.78 -16.24
CA GLN A 137 -12.95 0.52 -16.90
C GLN A 137 -12.19 0.46 -18.23
N VAL A 138 -11.41 -0.61 -18.42
CA VAL A 138 -10.66 -0.86 -19.64
C VAL A 138 -11.29 -1.94 -20.47
N GLU A 139 -10.91 -2.04 -21.75
CA GLU A 139 -11.32 -3.14 -22.62
C GLU A 139 -11.02 -4.48 -21.94
N GLY A 140 -11.99 -5.42 -22.02
CA GLY A 140 -11.94 -6.69 -21.29
C GLY A 140 -12.67 -6.67 -19.94
N GLY A 141 -13.30 -5.55 -19.55
CA GLY A 141 -14.20 -5.47 -18.39
C GLY A 141 -13.50 -5.38 -17.03
N VAL A 142 -12.19 -5.14 -17.00
CA VAL A 142 -11.39 -4.98 -15.78
C VAL A 142 -11.36 -3.50 -15.39
N TYR A 143 -11.42 -3.21 -14.10
CA TYR A 143 -11.24 -1.86 -13.57
C TYR A 143 -9.80 -1.63 -13.12
N ILE A 144 -9.21 -0.52 -13.51
CA ILE A 144 -7.82 -0.17 -13.17
C ILE A 144 -7.77 1.13 -12.40
N ALA A 145 -7.04 1.13 -11.31
CA ALA A 145 -6.69 2.33 -10.57
C ALA A 145 -5.17 2.48 -10.48
N ARG A 146 -4.66 3.70 -10.67
CA ARG A 146 -3.25 4.05 -10.52
C ARG A 146 -3.07 4.89 -9.29
N CYS A 147 -2.00 4.66 -8.56
CA CYS A 147 -1.65 5.45 -7.38
C CYS A 147 -0.14 5.64 -7.27
N ASN A 148 0.25 6.66 -6.52
CA ASN A 148 1.64 7.00 -6.22
C ASN A 148 1.79 7.33 -4.72
N PRO A 149 1.55 6.35 -3.84
CA PRO A 149 1.52 6.57 -2.41
C PRO A 149 2.91 6.79 -1.81
N GLU A 150 2.97 7.57 -0.71
CA GLU A 150 4.20 7.79 0.08
C GLU A 150 4.56 6.60 0.96
N ALA A 151 3.63 5.68 1.21
CA ALA A 151 3.84 4.45 1.96
C ALA A 151 3.29 3.25 1.18
N ASN A 152 3.77 2.05 1.44
CA ASN A 152 3.32 0.82 0.76
C ASN A 152 1.91 0.41 1.24
N VAL A 153 0.87 1.15 0.77
CA VAL A 153 -0.50 0.97 1.24
C VAL A 153 -1.38 0.11 0.32
N VAL A 154 -0.89 -0.33 -0.84
CA VAL A 154 -1.72 -1.07 -1.81
C VAL A 154 -2.36 -2.29 -1.18
N ALA A 155 -1.60 -3.14 -0.47
CA ALA A 155 -2.15 -4.31 0.23
C ALA A 155 -3.26 -3.93 1.23
N LEU A 156 -3.09 -2.80 1.93
CA LEU A 156 -4.09 -2.28 2.87
C LEU A 156 -5.36 -1.74 2.18
N LEU A 157 -5.23 -1.27 0.92
CA LEU A 157 -6.35 -0.83 0.09
C LEU A 157 -7.10 -2.03 -0.47
N MET A 158 -6.38 -3.10 -0.87
CA MET A 158 -6.97 -4.30 -1.45
C MET A 158 -8.02 -4.94 -0.55
N ASP A 159 -7.78 -5.03 0.76
CA ASP A 159 -8.75 -5.58 1.72
C ASP A 159 -10.08 -4.84 1.68
N TRP A 160 -10.05 -3.51 1.59
CA TRP A 160 -11.26 -2.70 1.57
C TRP A 160 -11.98 -2.74 0.23
N PHE A 161 -11.22 -2.62 -0.88
CA PHE A 161 -11.82 -2.60 -2.21
C PHE A 161 -12.33 -3.97 -2.65
N SER A 162 -11.66 -5.08 -2.31
CA SER A 162 -12.12 -6.43 -2.63
C SER A 162 -13.42 -6.78 -1.89
N ALA A 163 -13.59 -6.30 -0.65
CA ALA A 163 -14.86 -6.45 0.05
C ALA A 163 -16.01 -5.63 -0.57
N ARG A 164 -15.69 -4.46 -1.17
CA ARG A 164 -16.68 -3.58 -1.79
C ARG A 164 -17.01 -3.97 -3.24
N PHE A 165 -16.00 -4.39 -4.00
CA PHE A 165 -16.12 -4.78 -5.42
C PHE A 165 -15.96 -6.30 -5.59
N ASN A 166 -16.69 -7.06 -4.79
CA ASN A 166 -16.56 -8.53 -4.73
C ASN A 166 -16.97 -9.27 -6.02
N THR A 167 -17.71 -8.61 -6.92
CA THR A 167 -18.15 -9.16 -8.19
C THR A 167 -17.39 -8.62 -9.41
N GLN A 168 -16.50 -7.66 -9.19
CA GLN A 168 -15.76 -6.97 -10.26
C GLN A 168 -14.27 -7.29 -10.18
N ASP A 169 -13.67 -7.59 -11.31
CA ASP A 169 -12.24 -7.75 -11.41
C ASP A 169 -11.57 -6.37 -11.47
N PHE A 170 -10.58 -6.14 -10.62
CA PHE A 170 -9.87 -4.85 -10.61
C PHE A 170 -8.39 -4.98 -10.27
N VAL A 171 -7.64 -3.95 -10.65
CA VAL A 171 -6.21 -3.81 -10.37
C VAL A 171 -5.95 -2.45 -9.74
N ILE A 172 -5.16 -2.42 -8.67
CA ILE A 172 -4.58 -1.18 -8.12
C ILE A 172 -3.07 -1.23 -8.34
N TYR A 173 -2.55 -0.31 -9.14
CA TYR A 173 -1.15 -0.24 -9.49
C TYR A 173 -0.44 0.91 -8.78
N ASP A 174 0.64 0.59 -8.06
CA ASP A 174 1.56 1.55 -7.44
C ASP A 174 2.65 1.92 -8.43
N GLU A 175 2.60 3.17 -8.94
CA GLU A 175 3.56 3.70 -9.90
C GLU A 175 4.95 3.97 -9.30
N VAL A 176 5.06 4.01 -7.96
CA VAL A 176 6.34 4.28 -7.27
C VAL A 176 7.13 3.00 -7.06
N ARG A 177 6.43 1.94 -6.60
CA ARG A 177 7.07 0.66 -6.24
C ARG A 177 6.96 -0.38 -7.31
N HIS A 178 6.22 -0.08 -8.40
CA HIS A 178 5.99 -1.01 -9.51
C HIS A 178 5.39 -2.35 -9.05
N ILE A 179 4.42 -2.27 -8.14
CA ILE A 179 3.66 -3.41 -7.64
C ILE A 179 2.18 -3.22 -7.96
N ALA A 180 1.46 -4.31 -8.08
CA ALA A 180 0.02 -4.28 -8.30
C ALA A 180 -0.73 -5.21 -7.37
N GLY A 181 -1.84 -4.73 -6.82
CA GLY A 181 -2.86 -5.56 -6.21
C GLY A 181 -3.86 -5.98 -7.29
N VAL A 182 -4.04 -7.28 -7.50
CA VAL A 182 -4.97 -7.83 -8.49
C VAL A 182 -6.08 -8.55 -7.76
N SER A 183 -7.33 -8.13 -7.99
CA SER A 183 -8.53 -8.76 -7.42
C SER A 183 -9.34 -9.46 -8.49
N ARG A 184 -9.78 -10.67 -8.18
CA ARG A 184 -10.69 -11.46 -9.01
C ARG A 184 -11.69 -12.21 -8.14
N GLY A 185 -12.99 -12.00 -8.37
CA GLY A 185 -14.03 -12.70 -7.62
C GLY A 185 -13.93 -12.51 -6.09
N GLY A 186 -13.55 -11.34 -5.60
CA GLY A 186 -13.41 -11.03 -4.18
C GLY A 186 -12.13 -11.55 -3.50
N SER A 187 -11.30 -12.30 -4.22
CA SER A 187 -9.96 -12.70 -3.76
C SER A 187 -8.90 -11.84 -4.43
N TRP A 188 -7.81 -11.55 -3.73
CA TRP A 188 -6.76 -10.71 -4.28
C TRP A 188 -5.35 -11.22 -3.96
N ILE A 189 -4.40 -10.83 -4.80
CA ILE A 189 -2.98 -11.12 -4.65
C ILE A 189 -2.15 -9.87 -4.94
N MET A 190 -0.93 -9.81 -4.40
CA MET A 190 0.07 -8.82 -4.79
C MET A 190 1.03 -9.41 -5.80
N VAL A 191 1.39 -8.63 -6.81
CA VAL A 191 2.35 -9.01 -7.86
C VAL A 191 3.33 -7.89 -8.11
N GLU A 192 4.56 -8.23 -8.47
CA GLU A 192 5.51 -7.27 -9.04
C GLU A 192 5.09 -6.95 -10.48
N ALA A 193 5.08 -5.68 -10.82
CA ALA A 193 4.66 -5.19 -12.13
C ALA A 193 5.62 -4.10 -12.63
N PRO A 194 6.87 -4.45 -12.94
CA PRO A 194 7.87 -3.47 -13.39
C PRO A 194 7.47 -2.78 -14.70
N VAL A 195 6.66 -3.44 -15.50
CA VAL A 195 6.00 -2.87 -16.68
C VAL A 195 4.50 -3.07 -16.51
N PHE A 196 3.76 -1.97 -16.53
CA PHE A 196 2.30 -1.98 -16.42
C PHE A 196 1.70 -1.31 -17.68
N ASP A 197 1.28 -2.13 -18.61
CA ASP A 197 0.57 -1.72 -19.81
C ASP A 197 -0.90 -2.13 -19.69
N ALA A 198 -1.77 -1.12 -19.67
CA ALA A 198 -3.19 -1.30 -19.54
C ALA A 198 -3.87 -1.12 -20.90
N ALA A 199 -4.87 -1.94 -21.19
CA ALA A 199 -5.74 -1.71 -22.32
C ALA A 199 -6.37 -0.31 -22.27
N PRO A 200 -6.80 0.26 -23.40
CA PRO A 200 -7.45 1.56 -23.43
C PRO A 200 -8.77 1.52 -22.65
N ALA A 201 -9.16 2.69 -22.12
CA ALA A 201 -10.46 2.84 -21.49
C ALA A 201 -11.59 2.58 -22.49
N THR A 202 -12.66 1.94 -22.03
CA THR A 202 -13.85 1.69 -22.87
C THR A 202 -14.51 3.00 -23.31
N GLU A 203 -15.31 2.96 -24.36
CA GLU A 203 -16.04 4.16 -24.81
C GLU A 203 -17.07 4.59 -23.75
N GLU A 204 -17.72 3.64 -23.11
CA GLU A 204 -18.65 3.90 -22.00
C GLU A 204 -17.93 4.62 -20.85
N GLU A 205 -16.71 4.18 -20.48
CA GLU A 205 -15.91 4.83 -19.46
C GLU A 205 -15.57 6.26 -19.83
N ARG A 206 -15.22 6.52 -21.10
CA ARG A 206 -14.94 7.89 -21.59
C ARG A 206 -16.15 8.81 -21.47
N VAL A 207 -17.36 8.28 -21.76
CA VAL A 207 -18.61 9.03 -21.59
C VAL A 207 -18.88 9.32 -20.13
N VAL A 208 -18.73 8.34 -19.26
CA VAL A 208 -18.91 8.52 -17.80
C VAL A 208 -17.88 9.52 -17.24
N ALA A 209 -16.63 9.42 -17.64
CA ALA A 209 -15.57 10.34 -17.20
C ALA A 209 -15.85 11.80 -17.63
N LYS A 210 -16.34 12.01 -18.87
CA LYS A 210 -16.77 13.33 -19.35
C LYS A 210 -17.96 13.86 -18.55
N ALA A 211 -18.97 13.01 -18.31
CA ALA A 211 -20.16 13.39 -17.54
C ALA A 211 -19.79 13.74 -16.09
N TRP A 212 -18.89 12.94 -15.47
CA TRP A 212 -18.40 13.20 -14.12
C TRP A 212 -17.66 14.54 -14.01
N LYS A 213 -16.76 14.81 -14.97
CA LYS A 213 -16.04 16.08 -15.01
C LYS A 213 -16.99 17.26 -15.17
N ARG A 214 -17.96 17.19 -16.09
CA ARG A 214 -18.96 18.22 -16.29
C ARG A 214 -19.80 18.44 -15.03
N PHE A 215 -20.27 17.38 -14.39
CA PHE A 215 -20.98 17.46 -13.12
C PHE A 215 -20.14 18.17 -12.04
N TYR A 216 -18.86 17.81 -11.91
CA TYR A 216 -17.95 18.43 -10.94
C TYR A 216 -17.78 19.93 -11.20
N ASP A 217 -17.62 20.33 -12.46
CA ASP A 217 -17.47 21.75 -12.85
C ASP A 217 -18.78 22.55 -12.61
N GLU A 218 -19.95 21.97 -12.93
CA GLU A 218 -21.25 22.63 -12.78
C GLU A 218 -21.73 22.76 -11.32
N VAL A 219 -21.38 21.79 -10.45
CA VAL A 219 -21.73 21.86 -9.02
C VAL A 219 -20.80 22.81 -8.25
N SER A 220 -19.67 23.18 -8.83
CA SER A 220 -18.70 24.09 -8.21
C SER A 220 -19.25 25.50 -8.15
N ILE A 221 -19.48 26.05 -6.96
CA ILE A 221 -19.88 27.44 -6.77
C ILE A 221 -18.62 28.32 -6.78
N GLU A 222 -18.41 29.08 -7.84
CA GLU A 222 -17.20 29.92 -8.01
C GLU A 222 -16.91 30.83 -6.80
N ALA A 223 -17.95 31.49 -6.24
CA ALA A 223 -17.82 32.36 -5.07
C ALA A 223 -17.32 31.61 -3.80
N ARG A 224 -17.39 30.27 -3.76
CA ARG A 224 -16.90 29.45 -2.66
C ARG A 224 -15.59 28.74 -2.99
N THR A 225 -15.05 28.93 -4.19
CA THR A 225 -13.82 28.29 -4.62
C THR A 225 -12.64 28.84 -3.83
N ASN A 226 -12.02 27.97 -3.04
CA ASN A 226 -10.80 28.27 -2.30
C ASN A 226 -9.71 27.22 -2.66
N HIS A 227 -8.82 27.60 -3.57
CA HIS A 227 -7.76 26.72 -4.07
C HIS A 227 -6.79 26.27 -2.97
N GLY A 228 -6.47 27.14 -2.01
CA GLY A 228 -5.61 26.81 -0.88
C GLY A 228 -6.24 25.79 0.05
N LEU A 229 -7.50 26.00 0.42
CA LEU A 229 -8.26 25.07 1.25
C LEU A 229 -8.42 23.71 0.56
N ARG A 230 -8.74 23.72 -0.75
CA ARG A 230 -8.83 22.49 -1.54
C ARG A 230 -7.51 21.72 -1.54
N ALA A 231 -6.36 22.38 -1.74
CA ALA A 231 -5.05 21.73 -1.72
C ALA A 231 -4.68 21.16 -0.35
N ASN A 232 -5.17 21.73 0.75
CA ASN A 232 -4.98 21.20 2.10
C ASN A 232 -5.77 19.90 2.33
N PHE A 233 -7.05 19.86 1.90
CA PHE A 233 -7.88 18.67 2.06
C PHE A 233 -7.59 17.59 1.02
N MET A 234 -7.23 18.01 -0.21
CA MET A 234 -6.92 17.14 -1.33
C MET A 234 -5.57 17.55 -1.94
N PRO A 235 -4.44 17.04 -1.41
CA PRO A 235 -3.12 17.40 -1.88
C PRO A 235 -2.92 17.17 -3.38
N LYS A 236 -2.20 18.09 -4.05
CA LYS A 236 -2.03 18.10 -5.51
C LYS A 236 -1.47 16.80 -6.08
N ARG A 237 -0.71 16.01 -5.29
CA ARG A 237 -0.16 14.72 -5.72
C ARG A 237 -1.22 13.68 -6.10
N PHE A 238 -2.46 13.79 -5.57
CA PHE A 238 -3.57 12.92 -5.95
C PHE A 238 -4.22 13.33 -7.29
N TRP A 239 -4.08 14.60 -7.70
CA TRP A 239 -4.79 15.15 -8.85
C TRP A 239 -4.43 14.49 -10.18
N LYS A 240 -3.19 13.99 -10.32
CA LYS A 240 -2.72 13.28 -11.51
C LYS A 240 -3.67 12.14 -11.92
N ASN A 241 -4.18 11.41 -10.93
CA ASN A 241 -4.98 10.20 -11.14
C ASN A 241 -6.49 10.43 -10.93
N MET A 242 -6.93 11.69 -10.71
CA MET A 242 -8.33 12.02 -10.51
C MET A 242 -8.96 12.56 -11.80
N THR A 243 -10.04 11.90 -12.25
CA THR A 243 -10.73 12.23 -13.50
C THR A 243 -11.19 13.69 -13.54
N GLU A 244 -11.72 14.20 -12.44
CA GLU A 244 -12.21 15.59 -12.29
C GLU A 244 -11.09 16.64 -12.32
N MET A 245 -9.83 16.23 -12.05
CA MET A 245 -8.68 17.14 -12.04
C MET A 245 -7.87 17.11 -13.34
N LYS A 246 -8.12 16.14 -14.22
CA LYS A 246 -7.48 16.10 -15.55
C LYS A 246 -7.95 17.31 -16.35
N GLN A 247 -7.02 18.16 -16.80
CA GLN A 247 -7.36 19.23 -17.74
C GLN A 247 -7.91 18.60 -19.01
N ALA A 248 -9.01 19.12 -19.55
CA ALA A 248 -9.46 18.72 -20.87
C ALA A 248 -8.32 18.96 -21.86
N PRO A 249 -8.04 18.02 -22.79
CA PRO A 249 -7.06 18.27 -23.83
C PRO A 249 -7.46 19.54 -24.57
N LEU A 250 -6.57 20.50 -24.61
CA LEU A 250 -6.73 21.73 -25.37
C LEU A 250 -6.82 21.32 -26.85
N ARG A 251 -7.99 21.48 -27.43
CA ARG A 251 -8.37 21.30 -28.84
C ARG A 251 -8.56 19.85 -29.31
N GLU A 252 -9.81 19.59 -29.72
CA GLU A 252 -10.11 18.57 -30.73
C GLU A 252 -9.40 18.96 -32.03
N GLY A 253 -8.21 18.42 -32.23
CA GLY A 253 -7.56 18.32 -33.54
C GLY A 253 -8.13 17.08 -34.20
N SER A 254 -8.74 17.25 -35.36
CA SER A 254 -9.25 16.25 -36.26
C SER A 254 -8.41 14.95 -36.26
N PHE A 255 -8.95 13.89 -35.72
CA PHE A 255 -8.42 12.54 -35.89
C PHE A 255 -9.20 11.91 -37.05
N GLU A 256 -8.56 11.81 -38.20
CA GLU A 256 -9.04 10.97 -39.28
C GLU A 256 -8.93 9.50 -38.87
N ALA A 257 -10.09 8.83 -38.86
CA ALA A 257 -10.19 7.40 -38.57
C ALA A 257 -9.59 6.61 -39.74
N GLY A 258 -8.45 5.98 -39.52
CA GLY A 258 -7.96 4.91 -40.41
C GLY A 258 -8.73 3.61 -40.14
N PRO A 259 -8.95 2.74 -41.16
CA PRO A 259 -9.86 1.62 -41.10
C PRO A 259 -9.39 0.52 -40.15
N ALA A 260 -10.31 0.07 -39.31
CA ALA A 260 -10.18 -1.10 -38.45
C ALA A 260 -9.97 -2.37 -39.29
N LYS A 261 -8.86 -3.07 -39.05
CA LYS A 261 -8.72 -4.49 -39.38
C LYS A 261 -9.02 -5.29 -38.14
N GLY A 262 -10.11 -6.05 -38.24
CA GLY A 262 -10.54 -7.00 -37.22
C GLY A 262 -9.66 -8.25 -37.17
N ASP A 263 -9.95 -8.99 -36.12
CA ASP A 263 -9.73 -10.40 -35.78
C ASP A 263 -8.71 -10.67 -34.68
N GLY A 264 -9.25 -11.29 -33.62
CA GLY A 264 -8.46 -12.13 -32.72
C GLY A 264 -8.70 -11.94 -31.23
N PHE A 265 -9.69 -12.64 -30.73
CA PHE A 265 -9.85 -13.24 -29.41
C PHE A 265 -9.11 -12.68 -28.19
N GLY A 266 -9.88 -12.30 -27.21
CA GLY A 266 -9.56 -11.85 -25.88
C GLY A 266 -8.65 -12.72 -25.04
N ALA A 267 -7.57 -12.09 -24.62
CA ALA A 267 -6.77 -12.38 -23.43
C ALA A 267 -5.71 -11.27 -23.27
N GLY A 268 -6.11 -10.03 -23.00
CA GLY A 268 -5.13 -8.96 -23.02
C GLY A 268 -5.51 -7.67 -22.30
N ALA A 269 -6.43 -7.70 -21.35
CA ALA A 269 -6.88 -6.49 -20.67
C ALA A 269 -5.75 -5.83 -19.81
N VAL A 270 -4.80 -6.62 -19.33
CA VAL A 270 -3.64 -6.12 -18.57
C VAL A 270 -2.44 -7.03 -18.86
N ARG A 271 -1.36 -6.46 -19.40
CA ARG A 271 -0.06 -7.12 -19.48
C ARG A 271 0.77 -6.70 -18.26
N VAL A 272 0.90 -7.62 -17.33
CA VAL A 272 1.91 -7.55 -16.28
C VAL A 272 3.11 -8.31 -16.80
N GLY A 273 4.28 -7.66 -16.93
CA GLY A 273 5.53 -8.35 -17.26
C GLY A 273 5.73 -9.52 -16.28
N LYS A 274 6.63 -10.48 -16.51
CA LYS A 274 6.79 -11.69 -15.70
C LYS A 274 6.47 -11.41 -14.22
N ALA A 275 5.23 -11.74 -13.81
CA ALA A 275 4.74 -11.44 -12.48
C ALA A 275 5.39 -12.42 -11.49
N ALA A 276 6.16 -11.90 -10.54
CA ALA A 276 6.53 -12.65 -9.36
C ALA A 276 5.47 -12.44 -8.29
N LEU A 277 4.95 -13.52 -7.73
CA LEU A 277 4.05 -13.45 -6.56
C LEU A 277 4.85 -12.93 -5.37
N ILE A 278 4.41 -11.81 -4.80
CA ILE A 278 4.96 -11.31 -3.54
C ILE A 278 4.33 -12.15 -2.43
N SER A 279 5.10 -13.10 -1.89
CA SER A 279 4.71 -13.88 -0.72
C SER A 279 4.86 -13.01 0.52
N GLY A 280 3.76 -12.67 1.15
CA GLY A 280 3.75 -11.94 2.42
C GLY A 280 2.92 -10.66 2.38
N SER A 281 1.60 -10.80 2.36
CA SER A 281 0.74 -9.66 2.69
C SER A 281 0.88 -9.33 4.16
N PRO A 282 1.23 -8.11 4.55
CA PRO A 282 1.39 -7.73 5.96
C PRO A 282 0.09 -7.80 6.78
N CYS A 283 -1.03 -8.15 6.17
CA CYS A 283 -2.33 -8.10 6.84
C CYS A 283 -3.31 -9.23 6.43
N SER A 284 -2.85 -10.40 5.93
CA SER A 284 -3.75 -11.46 5.47
C SER A 284 -4.36 -12.32 6.61
N SER A 285 -4.36 -11.89 7.86
CA SER A 285 -4.93 -12.63 8.99
C SER A 285 -6.42 -12.36 9.29
N ALA A 286 -7.10 -11.54 8.50
CA ALA A 286 -8.54 -11.33 8.60
C ALA A 286 -9.29 -12.17 7.54
N ARG A 287 -9.27 -13.50 7.69
CA ARG A 287 -10.30 -14.32 7.05
C ARG A 287 -11.62 -14.04 7.76
N HIS A 288 -12.39 -13.10 7.23
CA HIS A 288 -13.79 -12.98 7.57
C HIS A 288 -14.51 -14.26 7.08
N ARG A 289 -14.81 -15.17 8.01
CA ARG A 289 -15.89 -16.15 7.80
C ARG A 289 -17.19 -15.32 7.73
N PRO A 290 -18.02 -15.44 6.68
CA PRO A 290 -19.34 -14.87 6.70
C PRO A 290 -20.10 -15.53 7.86
N LYS A 291 -20.61 -14.71 8.76
CA LYS A 291 -21.61 -15.16 9.73
C LYS A 291 -22.85 -15.50 8.92
N SER A 292 -23.22 -16.77 8.87
CA SER A 292 -24.53 -17.21 8.42
C SER A 292 -25.57 -16.57 9.33
N CYS A 293 -26.40 -15.67 8.80
CA CYS A 293 -27.67 -15.31 9.40
C CYS A 293 -28.55 -16.55 9.39
N GLY A 294 -28.90 -17.08 10.58
CA GLY A 294 -30.06 -17.90 10.83
C GLY A 294 -31.20 -17.01 11.32
#